data_44775333077b00e1dc6b84e7ba09bdce
#
_entry.id   44775333077b00e1dc6b84e7ba09bdce
#
_cell.length_a   1.000
_cell.length_b   1.000
_cell.length_c   1.000
_cell.angle_alpha   90.00
_cell.angle_beta   90.00
_cell.angle_gamma   90.00
#
_symmetry.space_group_name_H-M   'P 1'
#
loop_
_entity.id
_entity.type
_entity.pdbx_description
1 polymer ?
#
loop_
_entity_poly.entity_id
_entity_poly.type
_entity_poly.pdbx_seq_one_letter_code
_entity_poly.pdbx_strand_id
1 'polypeptide(L)'
;MISDSKKFIFVHVPKTGGNSIQEQLKKYSYDKITSNESTQDGLERFNILSKYSKNIKKHTTIYGYKKYLPNDVYNNYKKIAVVRNPWDRIVSLYFSPHAGRTKFDQNEFIKVIKSCHTLPFYLNLISPVEHLFSKLGFF
;
A
#
# COMPACT_ATOMS: atom_id res chain seq x y z
N MET A 1 -5.10 -7.57 3.73
CA MET A 1 -6.44 -8.03 4.16
C MET A 1 -6.79 -9.32 3.46
N ILE A 2 -7.40 -10.26 4.16
CA ILE A 2 -7.68 -11.61 3.66
C ILE A 2 -9.16 -11.90 3.82
N SER A 3 -9.76 -12.46 2.77
CA SER A 3 -11.15 -12.94 2.80
C SER A 3 -11.21 -14.42 2.52
N ASP A 4 -11.60 -15.20 3.52
CA ASP A 4 -11.80 -16.65 3.34
C ASP A 4 -13.13 -16.96 2.64
N SER A 5 -14.16 -16.17 2.92
CA SER A 5 -15.48 -16.34 2.30
C SER A 5 -15.47 -16.08 0.79
N LYS A 6 -14.62 -15.15 0.33
CA LYS A 6 -14.48 -14.77 -1.10
C LYS A 6 -13.16 -15.22 -1.70
N LYS A 7 -12.31 -15.91 -0.93
CA LYS A 7 -11.01 -16.46 -1.35
C LYS A 7 -10.12 -15.44 -2.06
N PHE A 8 -9.86 -14.28 -1.41
CA PHE A 8 -8.94 -13.28 -1.92
C PHE A 8 -7.98 -12.75 -0.86
N ILE A 9 -6.85 -12.26 -1.33
CA ILE A 9 -5.85 -11.48 -0.59
C ILE A 9 -5.78 -10.11 -1.23
N PHE A 10 -6.16 -9.06 -0.49
CA PHE A 10 -6.00 -7.69 -0.94
C PHE A 10 -4.66 -7.13 -0.44
N VAL A 11 -3.77 -6.83 -1.38
CA VAL A 11 -2.47 -6.22 -1.13
C VAL A 11 -2.63 -4.71 -1.20
N HIS A 12 -2.53 -4.05 -0.05
CA HIS A 12 -2.71 -2.61 0.04
C HIS A 12 -1.44 -1.87 -0.35
N VAL A 13 -1.36 -1.43 -1.58
CA VAL A 13 -0.29 -0.55 -2.06
C VAL A 13 -0.53 0.87 -1.51
N PRO A 14 0.46 1.52 -0.87
CA PRO A 14 0.29 2.87 -0.35
C PRO A 14 -0.02 3.90 -1.44
N LYS A 15 -0.88 4.85 -1.12
CA LYS A 15 -1.27 6.00 -1.98
C LYS A 15 -1.97 5.62 -3.29
N THR A 16 -2.67 4.50 -3.30
CA THR A 16 -3.50 4.03 -4.44
C THR A 16 -5.00 4.02 -4.15
N GLY A 17 -5.46 4.71 -3.09
CA GLY A 17 -6.86 4.67 -2.67
C GLY A 17 -7.24 3.42 -1.87
N GLY A 18 -6.25 2.66 -1.40
CA GLY A 18 -6.46 1.38 -0.73
C GLY A 18 -7.30 1.44 0.53
N ASN A 19 -7.34 2.57 1.25
CA ASN A 19 -8.20 2.75 2.44
C ASN A 19 -9.69 2.65 2.06
N SER A 20 -10.11 3.38 1.03
CA SER A 20 -11.49 3.35 0.54
C SER A 20 -11.91 1.96 0.07
N ILE A 21 -11.00 1.26 -0.59
CA ILE A 21 -11.24 -0.12 -1.04
C ILE A 21 -11.34 -1.07 0.14
N GLN A 22 -10.42 -0.97 1.11
CA GLN A 22 -10.48 -1.80 2.32
C GLN A 22 -11.77 -1.57 3.11
N GLU A 23 -12.26 -0.34 3.17
CA GLU A 23 -13.53 -0.02 3.82
C GLU A 23 -14.69 -0.80 3.17
N GLN A 24 -14.73 -0.87 1.86
CA GLN A 24 -15.76 -1.64 1.13
C GLN A 24 -15.58 -3.16 1.27
N LEU A 25 -14.34 -3.62 1.37
CA LEU A 25 -14.02 -5.04 1.43
C LEU A 25 -14.04 -5.62 2.86
N LYS A 26 -14.00 -4.77 3.91
CA LYS A 26 -13.92 -5.23 5.30
C LYS A 26 -15.03 -6.20 5.70
N LYS A 27 -16.23 -6.04 5.13
CA LYS A 27 -17.38 -6.93 5.37
C LYS A 27 -17.17 -8.38 4.95
N TYR A 28 -16.16 -8.64 4.11
CA TYR A 28 -15.81 -9.98 3.64
C TYR A 28 -14.59 -10.56 4.35
N SER A 29 -13.97 -9.82 5.25
CA SER A 29 -12.75 -10.22 5.94
C SER A 29 -13.00 -10.48 7.42
N TYR A 30 -12.37 -11.51 7.96
CA TYR A 30 -12.29 -11.74 9.40
C TYR A 30 -11.09 -11.02 10.05
N ASP A 31 -10.23 -10.39 9.25
CA ASP A 31 -9.16 -9.57 9.80
C ASP A 31 -9.76 -8.42 10.60
N LYS A 32 -9.35 -8.29 11.86
CA LYS A 32 -9.79 -7.18 12.69
C LYS A 32 -9.13 -5.89 12.21
N ILE A 33 -9.95 -4.98 11.69
CA ILE A 33 -9.52 -3.65 11.29
C ILE A 33 -9.77 -2.72 12.47
N THR A 34 -8.69 -2.21 13.05
CA THR A 34 -8.76 -1.23 14.13
C THR A 34 -8.42 0.15 13.57
N SER A 35 -9.30 1.11 13.78
CA SER A 35 -9.08 2.51 13.51
C SER A 35 -8.47 3.15 14.76
N ASN A 36 -7.33 3.81 14.61
CA ASN A 36 -6.70 4.47 15.76
C ASN A 36 -7.01 5.97 15.83
N GLU A 37 -7.25 6.63 14.70
CA GLU A 37 -7.51 8.08 14.61
C GLU A 37 -8.19 8.41 13.28
N SER A 38 -9.07 9.43 13.27
CA SER A 38 -9.47 10.10 12.05
C SER A 38 -8.28 10.93 11.54
N THR A 39 -7.93 10.77 10.27
CA THR A 39 -6.89 11.57 9.65
C THR A 39 -7.47 12.80 8.98
N GLN A 40 -6.63 13.77 8.65
CA GLN A 40 -6.98 15.02 7.98
C GLN A 40 -7.80 14.82 6.69
N ASP A 41 -7.68 13.68 6.04
CA ASP A 41 -8.43 13.30 4.83
C ASP A 41 -9.78 12.65 5.16
N GLY A 42 -10.20 12.62 6.42
CA GLY A 42 -11.40 11.91 6.88
C GLY A 42 -11.24 10.38 6.83
N LEU A 43 -10.04 9.89 6.55
CA LEU A 43 -9.72 8.47 6.44
C LEU A 43 -9.10 7.97 7.74
N GLU A 44 -9.67 6.92 8.27
CA GLU A 44 -9.17 6.26 9.46
C GLU A 44 -7.83 5.56 9.20
N ARG A 45 -6.94 5.61 10.19
CA ARG A 45 -5.75 4.78 10.19
C ARG A 45 -6.14 3.35 10.54
N PHE A 46 -6.05 2.47 9.57
CA PHE A 46 -6.33 1.06 9.80
C PHE A 46 -5.09 0.31 10.26
N ASN A 47 -5.22 -0.33 11.41
CA ASN A 47 -4.35 -1.46 11.72
C ASN A 47 -5.10 -2.75 11.44
N ILE A 48 -4.45 -3.68 10.77
CA ILE A 48 -5.01 -4.99 10.47
C ILE A 48 -4.40 -6.00 11.45
N LEU A 49 -5.27 -6.68 12.17
CA LEU A 49 -4.91 -7.87 12.95
C LEU A 49 -5.44 -9.09 12.19
N SER A 50 -4.56 -9.75 11.49
CA SER A 50 -4.93 -10.97 10.76
C SER A 50 -5.01 -12.16 11.69
N LYS A 51 -6.04 -12.99 11.46
CA LYS A 51 -6.18 -14.28 12.17
C LYS A 51 -5.05 -15.27 11.86
N TYR A 52 -4.38 -15.10 10.73
CA TYR A 52 -3.31 -16.02 10.29
C TYR A 52 -1.96 -15.70 10.93
N SER A 53 -1.63 -14.43 11.06
CA SER A 53 -0.34 -14.03 11.64
C SER A 53 -0.35 -12.57 12.10
N LYS A 54 0.21 -12.33 13.29
CA LYS A 54 0.46 -10.98 13.81
C LYS A 54 1.45 -10.15 12.96
N ASN A 55 2.20 -10.81 12.08
CA ASN A 55 3.14 -10.16 11.19
C ASN A 55 2.48 -9.59 9.92
N ILE A 56 1.23 -9.98 9.65
CA ILE A 56 0.47 -9.40 8.55
C ILE A 56 -0.07 -8.04 8.98
N LYS A 57 0.40 -7.01 8.29
CA LYS A 57 0.06 -5.59 8.53
C LYS A 57 -0.63 -4.99 7.31
N LYS A 58 -1.13 -3.77 7.46
CA LYS A 58 -1.82 -3.02 6.40
C LYS A 58 -1.07 -3.04 5.05
N HIS A 59 0.22 -2.82 5.07
CA HIS A 59 1.07 -2.73 3.88
C HIS A 59 1.95 -3.97 3.68
N THR A 60 1.52 -5.13 4.17
CA THR A 60 2.23 -6.38 3.91
C THR A 60 2.30 -6.63 2.41
N THR A 61 3.51 -6.89 1.92
CA THR A 61 3.76 -7.19 0.51
C THR A 61 3.26 -8.57 0.13
N ILE A 62 3.18 -8.84 -1.16
CA ILE A 62 2.82 -10.18 -1.66
C ILE A 62 3.81 -11.25 -1.16
N TYR A 63 5.10 -10.92 -1.04
CA TYR A 63 6.12 -11.81 -0.46
C TYR A 63 5.90 -12.03 1.04
N GLY A 64 5.47 -10.98 1.77
CA GLY A 64 5.08 -11.11 3.16
C GLY A 64 3.88 -12.03 3.33
N TYR A 65 2.87 -11.89 2.49
CA TYR A 65 1.74 -12.83 2.49
C TYR A 65 2.18 -14.26 2.20
N LYS A 66 3.05 -14.47 1.21
CA LYS A 66 3.62 -15.79 0.92
C LYS A 66 4.36 -16.40 2.10
N LYS A 67 5.08 -15.57 2.86
CA LYS A 67 5.85 -16.01 4.03
C LYS A 67 4.99 -16.36 5.25
N TYR A 68 3.89 -15.62 5.46
CA TYR A 68 3.13 -15.68 6.71
C TYR A 68 1.80 -16.43 6.60
N LEU A 69 1.37 -16.77 5.39
CA LEU A 69 0.15 -17.53 5.18
C LEU A 69 0.44 -19.03 5.02
N PRO A 70 -0.52 -19.89 5.38
CA PRO A 70 -0.51 -21.28 4.95
C PRO A 70 -0.44 -21.38 3.41
N ASN A 71 0.31 -22.36 2.90
CA ASN A 71 0.53 -22.51 1.46
C ASN A 71 -0.77 -22.69 0.66
N ASP A 72 -1.72 -23.41 1.22
CA ASP A 72 -3.04 -23.63 0.61
C ASP A 72 -3.83 -22.32 0.48
N VAL A 73 -3.82 -21.48 1.51
CA VAL A 73 -4.47 -20.16 1.48
C VAL A 73 -3.77 -19.25 0.47
N TYR A 74 -2.44 -19.18 0.53
CA TYR A 74 -1.70 -18.33 -0.41
C TYR A 74 -1.92 -18.76 -1.85
N ASN A 75 -1.84 -20.06 -2.16
CA ASN A 75 -1.91 -20.55 -3.54
C ASN A 75 -3.32 -20.45 -4.12
N ASN A 76 -4.35 -20.74 -3.32
CA ASN A 76 -5.73 -20.87 -3.82
C ASN A 76 -6.51 -19.55 -3.79
N TYR A 77 -6.05 -18.52 -3.06
CA TYR A 77 -6.76 -17.25 -3.00
C TYR A 77 -6.31 -16.30 -4.12
N LYS A 78 -7.24 -15.59 -4.71
CA LYS A 78 -6.96 -14.54 -5.70
C LYS A 78 -6.20 -13.39 -5.04
N LYS A 79 -5.13 -12.90 -5.68
CA LYS A 79 -4.37 -11.74 -5.23
C LYS A 79 -4.89 -10.52 -5.96
N ILE A 80 -5.28 -9.50 -5.21
CA ILE A 80 -5.85 -8.26 -5.72
C ILE A 80 -5.00 -7.11 -5.21
N ALA A 81 -4.58 -6.24 -6.11
CA ALA A 81 -3.94 -4.98 -5.77
C ALA A 81 -4.50 -3.88 -6.66
N VAL A 82 -4.46 -2.64 -6.17
CA VAL A 82 -4.82 -1.48 -6.97
C VAL A 82 -3.56 -0.67 -7.23
N VAL A 83 -3.41 -0.30 -8.48
CA VAL A 83 -2.33 0.58 -8.94
C VAL A 83 -2.90 1.96 -9.27
N ARG A 84 -2.04 2.96 -9.24
CA ARG A 84 -2.37 4.35 -9.58
C ARG A 84 -1.33 4.86 -10.55
N ASN A 85 -1.70 5.86 -11.37
CA ASN A 85 -0.74 6.56 -12.20
C ASN A 85 0.48 6.95 -11.35
N PRO A 86 1.72 6.63 -11.76
CA PRO A 86 2.92 6.87 -10.96
C PRO A 86 3.12 8.34 -10.56
N TRP A 87 2.80 9.25 -11.44
CA TRP A 87 2.90 10.70 -11.20
C TRP A 87 1.90 11.16 -10.14
N ASP A 88 0.65 10.76 -10.26
CA ASP A 88 -0.37 11.07 -9.25
C ASP A 88 -0.05 10.44 -7.90
N ARG A 89 0.56 9.25 -7.94
CA ARG A 89 0.96 8.55 -6.72
C ARG A 89 2.08 9.28 -5.99
N ILE A 90 3.11 9.76 -6.72
CA ILE A 90 4.23 10.49 -6.12
C ILE A 90 3.78 11.84 -5.55
N VAL A 91 2.89 12.55 -6.25
CA VAL A 91 2.27 13.78 -5.73
C VAL A 91 1.48 13.49 -4.46
N SER A 92 0.67 12.44 -4.46
CA SER A 92 -0.08 12.01 -3.27
C SER A 92 0.84 11.58 -2.11
N LEU A 93 2.02 11.06 -2.39
CA LEU A 93 3.01 10.74 -1.38
C LEU A 93 3.66 12.01 -0.81
N TYR A 94 4.02 12.95 -1.68
CA TYR A 94 4.61 14.22 -1.29
C TYR A 94 3.71 15.02 -0.36
N PHE A 95 2.43 15.15 -0.70
CA PHE A 95 1.42 15.83 0.12
C PHE A 95 0.71 14.89 1.11
N SER A 96 1.35 13.79 1.47
CA SER A 96 0.77 12.92 2.50
C SER A 96 0.62 13.69 3.82
N PRO A 97 -0.53 13.57 4.52
CA PRO A 97 -0.75 14.23 5.81
C PRO A 97 0.36 13.97 6.83
N HIS A 98 0.96 12.77 6.77
CA HIS A 98 2.09 12.41 7.63
C HIS A 98 3.38 13.19 7.33
N ALA A 99 3.48 13.79 6.16
CA ALA A 99 4.63 14.58 5.77
C ALA A 99 4.51 16.05 6.17
N GLY A 100 3.30 16.51 6.57
CA GLY A 100 3.04 17.88 7.03
C GLY A 100 3.23 18.96 5.97
N ARG A 101 3.35 18.59 4.68
CA ARG A 101 3.60 19.54 3.60
C ARG A 101 2.29 20.12 3.07
N THR A 102 2.20 21.45 3.07
CA THR A 102 1.03 22.18 2.56
C THR A 102 1.34 22.96 1.28
N LYS A 103 2.63 23.18 0.99
CA LYS A 103 3.10 23.89 -0.20
C LYS A 103 4.07 23.02 -1.00
N PHE A 104 4.15 23.28 -2.30
CA PHE A 104 5.11 22.62 -3.17
C PHE A 104 6.48 23.28 -3.06
N ASP A 105 7.50 22.47 -2.83
CA ASP A 105 8.91 22.82 -2.92
C ASP A 105 9.61 21.82 -3.84
N GLN A 106 10.25 22.32 -4.89
CA GLN A 106 10.88 21.48 -5.90
C GLN A 106 12.01 20.62 -5.34
N ASN A 107 12.86 21.19 -4.48
CA ASN A 107 14.01 20.48 -3.92
C ASN A 107 13.56 19.36 -2.98
N GLU A 108 12.55 19.63 -2.17
CA GLU A 108 11.95 18.61 -1.30
C GLU A 108 11.24 17.53 -2.13
N PHE A 109 10.58 17.91 -3.21
CA PHE A 109 9.94 16.94 -4.11
C PHE A 109 10.96 16.00 -4.74
N ILE A 110 12.09 16.52 -5.22
CA ILE A 110 13.20 15.71 -5.75
C ILE A 110 13.75 14.76 -4.68
N LYS A 111 13.90 15.22 -3.43
CA LYS A 111 14.31 14.34 -2.32
C LYS A 111 13.33 13.21 -2.10
N VAL A 112 12.02 13.49 -2.15
CA VAL A 112 10.98 12.45 -2.02
C VAL A 112 11.08 11.43 -3.14
N ILE A 113 11.25 11.87 -4.40
CA ILE A 113 11.44 10.97 -5.55
C ILE A 113 12.66 10.07 -5.31
N LYS A 114 13.80 10.66 -4.95
CA LYS A 114 15.04 9.90 -4.71
C LYS A 114 14.90 8.92 -3.54
N SER A 115 14.18 9.28 -2.48
CA SER A 115 13.93 8.39 -1.34
C SER A 115 13.03 7.21 -1.71
N CYS A 116 12.05 7.43 -2.60
CA CYS A 116 11.19 6.36 -3.10
C CYS A 116 11.98 5.32 -3.91
N HIS A 117 13.01 5.75 -4.63
CA HIS A 117 13.89 4.84 -5.37
C HIS A 117 14.73 3.96 -4.45
N THR A 118 15.15 4.48 -3.31
CA THR A 118 15.95 3.73 -2.30
C THR A 118 15.13 2.83 -1.38
N LEU A 119 13.79 2.89 -1.45
CA LEU A 119 12.90 2.05 -0.65
C LEU A 119 12.49 0.80 -1.44
N PRO A 120 13.28 -0.30 -1.41
CA PRO A 120 13.00 -1.53 -2.15
C PRO A 120 11.60 -2.10 -1.86
N PHE A 121 11.05 -1.74 -0.71
CA PHE A 121 9.78 -2.21 -0.19
C PHE A 121 8.56 -1.75 -1.01
N TYR A 122 8.61 -0.55 -1.60
CA TYR A 122 7.48 0.02 -2.36
C TYR A 122 7.61 -0.19 -3.87
N LEU A 123 8.83 -0.42 -4.35
CA LEU A 123 9.14 -0.51 -5.77
C LEU A 123 9.06 -1.95 -6.30
N ASN A 124 9.35 -2.95 -5.48
CA ASN A 124 9.22 -4.37 -5.87
C ASN A 124 7.77 -4.82 -6.16
N LEU A 125 6.78 -3.99 -5.84
CA LEU A 125 5.38 -4.25 -6.22
C LEU A 125 5.00 -3.63 -7.56
N ILE A 126 5.76 -2.61 -8.04
CA ILE A 126 5.48 -1.92 -9.29
C ILE A 126 6.80 -1.49 -9.92
N SER A 127 7.45 -2.43 -10.59
CA SER A 127 8.63 -2.24 -11.46
C SER A 127 8.51 -1.10 -12.52
N PRO A 128 7.33 -0.62 -12.95
CA PRO A 128 7.24 0.44 -13.95
C PRO A 128 7.86 1.78 -13.54
N VAL A 129 8.00 2.06 -12.24
CA VAL A 129 8.47 3.39 -11.79
C VAL A 129 9.98 3.54 -12.04
N GLU A 130 10.78 2.52 -11.74
CA GLU A 130 12.23 2.55 -12.03
C GLU A 130 12.50 2.66 -13.53
N HIS A 131 11.77 1.87 -14.33
CA HIS A 131 11.93 1.88 -15.78
C HIS A 131 11.49 3.21 -16.41
N LEU A 132 10.50 3.87 -15.82
CA LEU A 132 10.03 5.18 -16.27
C LEU A 132 11.04 6.28 -15.94
N PHE A 133 11.60 6.29 -14.74
CA PHE A 133 12.58 7.30 -14.33
C PHE A 133 13.93 7.13 -15.03
N SER A 134 14.38 5.91 -15.28
CA SER A 134 15.58 5.65 -16.07
C SER A 134 15.43 6.14 -17.51
N LYS A 135 14.23 6.00 -18.12
CA LYS A 135 13.94 6.53 -19.46
C LYS A 135 13.86 8.05 -19.54
N LEU A 136 13.55 8.71 -18.44
CA LEU A 136 13.43 10.17 -18.37
C LEU A 136 14.73 10.85 -17.98
N GLY A 137 15.84 10.12 -17.82
CA GLY A 137 17.15 10.70 -17.53
C GLY A 137 17.29 11.31 -16.13
N PHE A 138 16.48 10.87 -15.17
CA PHE A 138 16.58 11.33 -13.78
C PHE A 138 17.63 10.57 -12.95
N PHE A 139 18.35 9.63 -13.58
CA PHE A 139 19.45 8.87 -12.98
C PHE A 139 20.57 8.68 -14.01
#